data_3e0e9a2e66dc4e510d89530fb72eda04
#
_entry.id   3e0e9a2e66dc4e510d89530fb72eda04
#
_cell.length_a   1.000
_cell.length_b   1.000
_cell.length_c   1.000
_cell.angle_alpha   90.00
_cell.angle_beta   90.00
_cell.angle_gamma   90.00
#
_symmetry.space_group_name_H-M   'P 1'
#
loop_
_entity.id
_entity.type
_entity.pdbx_description
1 polymer ?
#
loop_
_entity_poly.entity_id
_entity_poly.type
_entity_poly.pdbx_seq_one_letter_code
_entity_poly.pdbx_strand_id
1 'polypeptide(L)'
;MGKSAKSLFVVALVTVIAVAFSGFAGSGSVEVFGRPSMYLAGWLALAINWLAFVPSAAAKSDKFYDTIGAVTYLSVTAFAVYAAIGFHGDLDVRSMVVAGMVAIWCIRLGSFLYTRIHAAGGADSRFEKIRVNPARFLVAWTLQGLWVILTGSAAVAIITSETRAPIGAFFYAGAAIWLLGFVFESVADSQKSAFKKDPSNAGKFINVGLWGWCRHPNYFGEITLWFGILVIAIPVLSGLSWLVVISPVFVFLLLTRISGINLQDAQAKARWGDNTAYQTYRKKTPALFPKPPAG
;
A
#
# COMPACT_ATOMS: atom_id res chain seq x y z
N MET A 1 18.84 10.01 25.43
CA MET A 1 19.11 9.52 24.06
C MET A 1 18.99 10.67 23.08
N GLY A 2 20.02 10.95 22.28
CA GLY A 2 19.99 11.98 21.24
C GLY A 2 18.97 11.66 20.14
N LYS A 3 18.56 12.68 19.34
CA LYS A 3 17.54 12.50 18.29
C LYS A 3 17.89 11.39 17.28
N SER A 4 19.15 11.30 16.87
CA SER A 4 19.62 10.24 15.94
C SER A 4 19.59 8.85 16.57
N ALA A 5 19.96 8.72 17.85
CA ALA A 5 19.90 7.44 18.56
C ALA A 5 18.46 6.91 18.69
N LYS A 6 17.47 7.80 18.91
CA LYS A 6 16.06 7.43 18.89
C LYS A 6 15.63 6.92 17.52
N SER A 7 16.06 7.58 16.44
CA SER A 7 15.75 7.16 15.07
C SER A 7 16.33 5.78 14.74
N LEU A 8 17.59 5.53 15.11
CA LEU A 8 18.23 4.23 14.91
C LEU A 8 17.57 3.11 15.72
N PHE A 9 17.14 3.41 16.94
CA PHE A 9 16.35 2.47 17.74
C PHE A 9 15.02 2.12 17.03
N VAL A 10 14.32 3.11 16.45
CA VAL A 10 13.09 2.86 15.67
C VAL A 10 13.40 2.00 14.43
N VAL A 11 14.50 2.27 13.72
CA VAL A 11 14.92 1.43 12.57
C VAL A 11 15.11 -0.01 13.02
N ALA A 12 15.86 -0.25 14.10
CA ALA A 12 16.08 -1.60 14.62
C ALA A 12 14.76 -2.29 15.02
N LEU A 13 13.88 -1.58 15.74
CA LEU A 13 12.59 -2.10 16.16
C LEU A 13 11.71 -2.47 14.95
N VAL A 14 11.59 -1.60 13.97
CA VAL A 14 10.81 -1.83 12.74
C VAL A 14 11.38 -3.01 11.95
N THR A 15 12.71 -3.12 11.88
CA THR A 15 13.38 -4.27 11.25
C THR A 15 13.04 -5.59 11.94
N VAL A 16 13.13 -5.62 13.28
CA VAL A 16 12.76 -6.81 14.06
C VAL A 16 11.29 -7.19 13.84
N ILE A 17 10.39 -6.21 13.86
CA ILE A 17 8.96 -6.47 13.59
C ILE A 17 8.76 -7.03 12.19
N ALA A 18 9.37 -6.43 11.17
CA ALA A 18 9.24 -6.85 9.78
C ALA A 18 9.74 -8.29 9.58
N VAL A 19 10.93 -8.60 10.11
CA VAL A 19 11.57 -9.91 9.97
C VAL A 19 10.84 -10.99 10.77
N ALA A 20 10.44 -10.69 12.01
CA ALA A 20 9.68 -11.61 12.85
C ALA A 20 8.31 -11.91 12.23
N PHE A 21 7.59 -10.87 11.78
CA PHE A 21 6.32 -11.05 11.09
C PHE A 21 6.48 -11.93 9.84
N SER A 22 7.44 -11.62 8.96
CA SER A 22 7.67 -12.39 7.74
C SER A 22 8.06 -13.85 8.03
N GLY A 23 8.79 -14.10 9.11
CA GLY A 23 9.14 -15.44 9.56
C GLY A 23 7.94 -16.23 10.06
N PHE A 24 7.12 -15.65 10.93
CA PHE A 24 5.94 -16.32 11.48
C PHE A 24 4.83 -16.47 10.45
N ALA A 25 4.50 -15.41 9.72
CA ALA A 25 3.47 -15.45 8.68
C ALA A 25 3.88 -16.31 7.49
N GLY A 26 5.18 -16.55 7.30
CA GLY A 26 5.74 -17.45 6.29
C GLY A 26 5.63 -18.93 6.63
N SER A 27 4.99 -19.30 7.74
CA SER A 27 4.69 -20.70 8.05
C SER A 27 3.81 -21.30 6.94
N GLY A 28 4.29 -22.39 6.30
CA GLY A 28 3.63 -23.01 5.14
C GLY A 28 3.93 -22.34 3.80
N SER A 29 4.90 -21.41 3.74
CA SER A 29 5.46 -20.95 2.47
C SER A 29 6.62 -21.85 2.02
N VAL A 30 6.71 -22.10 0.70
CA VAL A 30 7.81 -22.85 0.09
C VAL A 30 9.17 -22.34 0.54
N GLU A 31 10.12 -23.24 0.69
CA GLU A 31 11.48 -22.87 1.14
C GLU A 31 12.39 -22.53 -0.04
N VAL A 32 13.24 -21.53 0.17
CA VAL A 32 14.34 -21.15 -0.70
C VAL A 32 15.59 -21.06 0.18
N PHE A 33 16.65 -21.75 -0.19
CA PHE A 33 17.88 -21.85 0.62
C PHE A 33 17.64 -22.28 2.09
N GLY A 34 16.68 -23.19 2.32
CA GLY A 34 16.36 -23.68 3.67
C GLY A 34 15.67 -22.64 4.58
N ARG A 35 15.06 -21.63 3.99
CA ARG A 35 14.28 -20.59 4.70
C ARG A 35 12.92 -20.38 4.04
N PRO A 36 11.87 -20.08 4.82
CA PRO A 36 10.57 -19.70 4.26
C PRO A 36 10.73 -18.55 3.27
N SER A 37 10.18 -18.70 2.07
CA SER A 37 10.30 -17.66 1.03
C SER A 37 9.72 -16.31 1.46
N MET A 38 8.65 -16.31 2.26
CA MET A 38 8.08 -15.07 2.80
C MET A 38 9.06 -14.35 3.76
N TYR A 39 9.88 -15.09 4.53
CA TYR A 39 10.94 -14.51 5.35
C TYR A 39 12.00 -13.80 4.48
N LEU A 40 12.41 -14.44 3.38
CA LEU A 40 13.36 -13.86 2.43
C LEU A 40 12.77 -12.66 1.68
N ALA A 41 11.47 -12.72 1.34
CA ALA A 41 10.74 -11.59 0.75
C ALA A 41 10.73 -10.37 1.69
N GLY A 42 10.62 -10.59 3.00
CA GLY A 42 10.75 -9.55 4.01
C GLY A 42 12.11 -8.87 4.00
N TRP A 43 13.19 -9.65 3.96
CA TRP A 43 14.55 -9.10 3.82
C TRP A 43 14.76 -8.40 2.49
N LEU A 44 14.23 -8.94 1.39
CA LEU A 44 14.31 -8.31 0.07
C LEU A 44 13.64 -6.92 0.08
N ALA A 45 12.46 -6.80 0.68
CA ALA A 45 11.76 -5.51 0.78
C ALA A 45 12.58 -4.48 1.58
N LEU A 46 13.17 -4.87 2.71
CA LEU A 46 14.03 -3.98 3.49
C LEU A 46 15.31 -3.60 2.73
N ALA A 47 15.96 -4.58 2.09
CA ALA A 47 17.20 -4.36 1.35
C ALA A 47 17.02 -3.37 0.20
N ILE A 48 15.97 -3.52 -0.63
CA ILE A 48 15.68 -2.59 -1.72
C ILE A 48 15.52 -1.16 -1.19
N ASN A 49 14.77 -1.00 -0.10
CA ASN A 49 14.55 0.31 0.50
C ASN A 49 15.82 0.92 1.10
N TRP A 50 16.66 0.13 1.76
CA TRP A 50 17.92 0.60 2.31
C TRP A 50 18.96 0.93 1.23
N LEU A 51 19.01 0.15 0.15
CA LEU A 51 19.87 0.45 -1.00
C LEU A 51 19.45 1.76 -1.67
N ALA A 52 18.14 1.98 -1.85
CA ALA A 52 17.61 3.23 -2.39
C ALA A 52 17.76 4.43 -1.45
N PHE A 53 17.77 4.20 -0.15
CA PHE A 53 18.05 5.25 0.85
C PHE A 53 19.43 5.88 0.66
N VAL A 54 20.47 5.11 0.32
CA VAL A 54 21.84 5.61 0.23
C VAL A 54 21.97 6.80 -0.74
N PRO A 55 21.64 6.66 -2.04
CA PRO A 55 21.70 7.80 -2.97
C PRO A 55 20.68 8.89 -2.63
N SER A 56 19.50 8.53 -2.09
CA SER A 56 18.47 9.49 -1.71
C SER A 56 18.91 10.38 -0.55
N ALA A 57 19.61 9.82 0.45
CA ALA A 57 20.16 10.56 1.55
C ALA A 57 21.31 11.46 1.12
N ALA A 58 22.20 10.98 0.24
CA ALA A 58 23.29 11.79 -0.32
C ALA A 58 22.75 13.00 -1.11
N ALA A 59 21.72 12.78 -1.92
CA ALA A 59 21.07 13.83 -2.70
C ALA A 59 20.06 14.67 -1.88
N LYS A 60 19.76 14.32 -0.63
CA LYS A 60 18.69 14.89 0.19
C LYS A 60 17.36 14.98 -0.57
N SER A 61 17.01 13.91 -1.31
CA SER A 61 15.87 13.87 -2.23
C SER A 61 14.95 12.69 -1.94
N ASP A 62 13.66 12.95 -1.93
CA ASP A 62 12.58 11.97 -1.79
C ASP A 62 11.88 11.65 -3.14
N LYS A 63 12.42 12.20 -4.24
CA LYS A 63 11.82 12.16 -5.58
C LYS A 63 11.36 10.76 -6.02
N PHE A 64 12.11 9.73 -5.68
CA PHE A 64 11.85 8.34 -6.09
C PHE A 64 11.25 7.48 -4.98
N TYR A 65 10.89 8.06 -3.83
CA TYR A 65 10.38 7.31 -2.69
C TYR A 65 9.19 6.42 -3.06
N ASP A 66 8.12 7.01 -3.63
CA ASP A 66 6.93 6.26 -4.03
C ASP A 66 7.23 5.26 -5.17
N THR A 67 8.14 5.61 -6.10
CA THR A 67 8.59 4.71 -7.19
C THR A 67 9.30 3.47 -6.64
N ILE A 68 10.19 3.64 -5.66
CA ILE A 68 10.88 2.53 -5.02
C ILE A 68 9.90 1.65 -4.25
N GLY A 69 8.85 2.22 -3.67
CA GLY A 69 7.76 1.44 -3.10
C GLY A 69 7.12 0.50 -4.13
N ALA A 70 6.79 1.02 -5.31
CA ALA A 70 6.26 0.21 -6.41
C ALA A 70 7.26 -0.86 -6.89
N VAL A 71 8.53 -0.51 -7.08
CA VAL A 71 9.59 -1.46 -7.43
C VAL A 71 9.71 -2.55 -6.36
N THR A 72 9.60 -2.21 -5.08
CA THR A 72 9.67 -3.18 -3.99
C THR A 72 8.53 -4.20 -4.05
N TYR A 73 7.28 -3.74 -4.27
CA TYR A 73 6.14 -4.66 -4.46
C TYR A 73 6.35 -5.60 -5.64
N LEU A 74 6.76 -5.07 -6.80
CA LEU A 74 7.02 -5.88 -8.00
C LEU A 74 8.15 -6.89 -7.77
N SER A 75 9.24 -6.48 -7.11
CA SER A 75 10.38 -7.35 -6.82
C SER A 75 10.01 -8.47 -5.84
N VAL A 76 9.27 -8.15 -4.78
CA VAL A 76 8.77 -9.14 -3.80
C VAL A 76 7.81 -10.12 -4.48
N THR A 77 6.91 -9.64 -5.34
CA THR A 77 5.98 -10.49 -6.09
C THR A 77 6.72 -11.38 -7.09
N ALA A 78 7.69 -10.84 -7.81
CA ALA A 78 8.51 -11.62 -8.75
C ALA A 78 9.34 -12.69 -8.02
N PHE A 79 9.91 -12.37 -6.86
CA PHE A 79 10.61 -13.34 -6.01
C PHE A 79 9.65 -14.43 -5.50
N ALA A 80 8.43 -14.09 -5.09
CA ALA A 80 7.42 -15.05 -4.67
C ALA A 80 7.05 -16.03 -5.82
N VAL A 81 6.87 -15.51 -7.04
CA VAL A 81 6.64 -16.32 -8.25
C VAL A 81 7.83 -17.25 -8.54
N TYR A 82 9.05 -16.72 -8.46
CA TYR A 82 10.28 -17.51 -8.62
C TYR A 82 10.34 -18.67 -7.61
N ALA A 83 10.06 -18.39 -6.33
CA ALA A 83 10.06 -19.40 -5.28
C ALA A 83 8.99 -20.49 -5.53
N ALA A 84 7.78 -20.08 -5.92
CA ALA A 84 6.68 -21.01 -6.22
C ALA A 84 7.02 -21.93 -7.41
N ILE A 85 7.55 -21.38 -8.51
CA ILE A 85 7.95 -22.16 -9.69
C ILE A 85 9.12 -23.08 -9.33
N GLY A 86 10.10 -22.63 -8.55
CA GLY A 86 11.24 -23.44 -8.13
C GLY A 86 10.83 -24.65 -7.29
N PHE A 87 9.78 -24.52 -6.48
CA PHE A 87 9.29 -25.61 -5.63
C PHE A 87 8.28 -26.53 -6.35
N HIS A 88 7.31 -25.97 -7.09
CA HIS A 88 6.22 -26.73 -7.69
C HIS A 88 6.48 -27.13 -9.15
N GLY A 89 7.45 -26.53 -9.83
CA GLY A 89 7.73 -26.71 -11.25
C GLY A 89 6.87 -25.83 -12.17
N ASP A 90 5.77 -25.27 -11.68
CA ASP A 90 4.86 -24.38 -12.41
C ASP A 90 4.21 -23.35 -11.49
N LEU A 91 3.45 -22.43 -12.05
CA LEU A 91 2.64 -21.44 -11.32
C LEU A 91 1.16 -21.77 -11.52
N ASP A 92 0.44 -22.02 -10.43
CA ASP A 92 -1.01 -22.27 -10.50
C ASP A 92 -1.81 -20.99 -10.83
N VAL A 93 -3.06 -21.19 -11.32
CA VAL A 93 -3.93 -20.08 -11.77
C VAL A 93 -4.19 -19.05 -10.68
N ARG A 94 -4.36 -19.46 -9.41
CA ARG A 94 -4.59 -18.55 -8.28
C ARG A 94 -3.39 -17.64 -8.09
N SER A 95 -2.20 -18.22 -8.02
CA SER A 95 -0.94 -17.49 -7.85
C SER A 95 -0.65 -16.56 -9.03
N MET A 96 -0.90 -17.02 -10.25
CA MET A 96 -0.76 -16.21 -11.48
C MET A 96 -1.66 -14.99 -11.46
N VAL A 97 -2.95 -15.17 -11.16
CA VAL A 97 -3.93 -14.07 -11.12
C VAL A 97 -3.60 -13.08 -10.01
N VAL A 98 -3.24 -13.56 -8.81
CA VAL A 98 -2.87 -12.67 -7.69
C VAL A 98 -1.59 -11.88 -7.99
N ALA A 99 -0.57 -12.51 -8.57
CA ALA A 99 0.63 -11.80 -9.01
C ALA A 99 0.30 -10.71 -10.05
N GLY A 100 -0.58 -11.04 -11.02
CA GLY A 100 -1.10 -10.07 -11.99
C GLY A 100 -1.88 -8.92 -11.35
N MET A 101 -2.73 -9.21 -10.37
CA MET A 101 -3.48 -8.19 -9.61
C MET A 101 -2.54 -7.21 -8.90
N VAL A 102 -1.53 -7.71 -8.20
CA VAL A 102 -0.53 -6.86 -7.53
C VAL A 102 0.25 -6.04 -8.54
N ALA A 103 0.68 -6.66 -9.66
CA ALA A 103 1.44 -5.96 -10.69
C ALA A 103 0.63 -4.83 -11.35
N ILE A 104 -0.63 -5.10 -11.74
CA ILE A 104 -1.52 -4.10 -12.36
C ILE A 104 -1.77 -2.93 -11.39
N TRP A 105 -2.11 -3.22 -10.14
CA TRP A 105 -2.30 -2.19 -9.12
C TRP A 105 -1.03 -1.36 -8.93
N CYS A 106 0.10 -2.01 -8.79
CA CYS A 106 1.39 -1.38 -8.54
C CYS A 106 1.85 -0.49 -9.69
N ILE A 107 1.72 -0.96 -10.94
CA ILE A 107 2.06 -0.18 -12.14
C ILE A 107 1.13 1.04 -12.24
N ARG A 108 -0.17 0.86 -12.05
CA ARG A 108 -1.14 1.96 -12.10
C ARG A 108 -0.86 3.01 -11.01
N LEU A 109 -0.75 2.59 -9.74
CA LEU A 109 -0.52 3.51 -8.63
C LEU A 109 0.86 4.17 -8.71
N GLY A 110 1.90 3.38 -8.98
CA GLY A 110 3.27 3.88 -9.12
C GLY A 110 3.39 4.92 -10.23
N SER A 111 2.80 4.67 -11.41
CA SER A 111 2.77 5.64 -12.52
C SER A 111 2.01 6.92 -12.16
N PHE A 112 0.88 6.78 -11.46
CA PHE A 112 0.09 7.91 -10.97
C PHE A 112 0.88 8.78 -9.97
N LEU A 113 1.53 8.15 -8.99
CA LEU A 113 2.32 8.85 -7.99
C LEU A 113 3.57 9.50 -8.60
N TYR A 114 4.25 8.80 -9.51
CA TYR A 114 5.39 9.33 -10.24
C TYR A 114 5.03 10.61 -11.01
N THR A 115 3.96 10.57 -11.82
CA THR A 115 3.51 11.74 -12.58
C THR A 115 3.10 12.89 -11.66
N ARG A 116 2.43 12.60 -10.54
CA ARG A 116 2.04 13.60 -9.55
C ARG A 116 3.25 14.30 -8.91
N ILE A 117 4.27 13.55 -8.49
CA ILE A 117 5.47 14.11 -7.85
C ILE A 117 6.27 14.94 -8.87
N HIS A 118 6.40 14.48 -10.12
CA HIS A 118 7.08 15.25 -11.15
C HIS A 118 6.37 16.56 -11.50
N ALA A 119 5.04 16.54 -11.57
CA ALA A 119 4.23 17.74 -11.77
C ALA A 119 4.32 18.73 -10.60
N ALA A 120 4.63 18.25 -9.38
CA ALA A 120 4.83 19.07 -8.18
C ALA A 120 6.29 19.55 -7.99
N GLY A 121 7.16 19.42 -9.00
CA GLY A 121 8.57 19.84 -8.93
C GLY A 121 9.51 18.82 -8.28
N GLY A 122 9.08 17.56 -8.11
CA GLY A 122 9.94 16.46 -7.68
C GLY A 122 10.19 16.40 -6.17
N ALA A 123 9.40 17.07 -5.34
CA ALA A 123 9.51 17.04 -3.89
C ALA A 123 8.15 16.84 -3.22
N ASP A 124 8.11 16.07 -2.13
CA ASP A 124 6.93 15.90 -1.29
C ASP A 124 7.15 16.64 0.04
N SER A 125 6.22 17.53 0.39
CA SER A 125 6.29 18.33 1.61
C SER A 125 6.37 17.49 2.90
N ARG A 126 5.91 16.23 2.87
CA ARG A 126 6.01 15.30 4.00
C ARG A 126 7.46 15.02 4.39
N PHE A 127 8.39 15.04 3.42
CA PHE A 127 9.79 14.71 3.61
C PHE A 127 10.70 15.91 3.87
N GLU A 128 10.23 17.13 3.67
CA GLU A 128 11.03 18.36 3.75
C GLU A 128 11.85 18.45 5.05
N LYS A 129 11.23 18.11 6.20
CA LYS A 129 11.87 18.16 7.52
C LYS A 129 12.62 16.88 7.90
N ILE A 130 12.42 15.77 7.21
CA ILE A 130 13.04 14.48 7.56
C ILE A 130 14.21 14.12 6.65
N ARG A 131 14.19 14.49 5.37
CA ARG A 131 15.28 14.20 4.41
C ARG A 131 16.60 14.90 4.72
N VAL A 132 16.56 15.97 5.55
CA VAL A 132 17.77 16.69 5.99
C VAL A 132 18.51 15.98 7.13
N ASN A 133 17.89 14.99 7.79
CA ASN A 133 18.51 14.18 8.84
C ASN A 133 18.55 12.71 8.39
N PRO A 134 19.73 12.16 8.04
CA PRO A 134 19.83 10.81 7.51
C PRO A 134 19.20 9.72 8.39
N ALA A 135 19.38 9.80 9.72
CA ALA A 135 18.79 8.82 10.63
C ALA A 135 17.26 8.86 10.64
N ARG A 136 16.64 10.04 10.55
CA ARG A 136 15.18 10.18 10.42
C ARG A 136 14.69 9.75 9.05
N PHE A 137 15.47 10.02 8.01
CA PHE A 137 15.13 9.63 6.66
C PHE A 137 15.21 8.10 6.48
N LEU A 138 16.21 7.45 7.12
CA LEU A 138 16.28 5.98 7.14
C LEU A 138 15.06 5.34 7.80
N VAL A 139 14.47 5.97 8.85
CA VAL A 139 13.21 5.50 9.42
C VAL A 139 12.10 5.44 8.37
N ALA A 140 11.96 6.47 7.54
CA ALA A 140 10.93 6.48 6.50
C ALA A 140 11.12 5.34 5.48
N TRP A 141 12.35 5.13 5.02
CA TRP A 141 12.67 4.03 4.10
C TRP A 141 12.45 2.65 4.72
N THR A 142 12.79 2.47 6.00
CA THR A 142 12.54 1.21 6.72
C THR A 142 11.05 0.98 6.91
N LEU A 143 10.28 2.03 7.23
CA LEU A 143 8.82 1.95 7.33
C LEU A 143 8.16 1.63 5.98
N GLN A 144 8.71 2.10 4.87
CA GLN A 144 8.23 1.72 3.54
C GLN A 144 8.43 0.21 3.28
N GLY A 145 9.59 -0.34 3.63
CA GLY A 145 9.82 -1.78 3.56
C GLY A 145 8.81 -2.57 4.40
N LEU A 146 8.59 -2.16 5.65
CA LEU A 146 7.57 -2.76 6.51
C LEU A 146 6.16 -2.64 5.91
N TRP A 147 5.82 -1.48 5.35
CA TRP A 147 4.53 -1.28 4.69
C TRP A 147 4.31 -2.28 3.55
N VAL A 148 5.28 -2.45 2.66
CA VAL A 148 5.21 -3.43 1.57
C VAL A 148 5.01 -4.85 2.11
N ILE A 149 5.77 -5.23 3.16
CA ILE A 149 5.68 -6.55 3.80
C ILE A 149 4.28 -6.78 4.35
N LEU A 150 3.77 -5.86 5.18
CA LEU A 150 2.47 -6.03 5.83
C LEU A 150 1.33 -6.04 4.82
N THR A 151 1.31 -5.09 3.90
CA THR A 151 0.23 -4.96 2.90
C THR A 151 0.26 -6.11 1.90
N GLY A 152 1.44 -6.47 1.39
CA GLY A 152 1.60 -7.54 0.38
C GLY A 152 1.54 -8.95 0.95
N SER A 153 1.50 -9.13 2.28
CA SER A 153 1.65 -10.43 2.93
C SER A 153 0.65 -11.49 2.47
N ALA A 154 -0.62 -11.11 2.30
CA ALA A 154 -1.65 -12.05 1.84
C ALA A 154 -1.39 -12.53 0.40
N ALA A 155 -0.91 -11.65 -0.48
CA ALA A 155 -0.54 -12.02 -1.85
C ALA A 155 0.69 -12.93 -1.85
N VAL A 156 1.73 -12.61 -1.08
CA VAL A 156 2.92 -13.45 -0.95
C VAL A 156 2.56 -14.82 -0.40
N ALA A 157 1.71 -14.90 0.65
CA ALA A 157 1.26 -16.18 1.21
C ALA A 157 0.52 -17.03 0.19
N ILE A 158 -0.32 -16.44 -0.68
CA ILE A 158 -0.99 -17.18 -1.76
C ILE A 158 0.03 -17.77 -2.73
N ILE A 159 0.94 -16.91 -3.23
CA ILE A 159 1.87 -17.27 -4.30
C ILE A 159 2.89 -18.31 -3.81
N THR A 160 3.35 -18.18 -2.56
CA THR A 160 4.39 -19.05 -2.00
C THR A 160 3.86 -20.21 -1.16
N SER A 161 2.54 -20.45 -1.13
CA SER A 161 1.97 -21.54 -0.35
C SER A 161 2.47 -22.90 -0.83
N GLU A 162 2.89 -23.77 0.10
CA GLU A 162 3.13 -25.20 -0.18
C GLU A 162 1.84 -25.92 -0.57
N THR A 163 0.69 -25.44 -0.06
CA THR A 163 -0.61 -26.02 -0.33
C THR A 163 -1.30 -25.33 -1.50
N ARG A 164 -1.61 -26.10 -2.54
CA ARG A 164 -2.46 -25.63 -3.64
C ARG A 164 -3.92 -25.97 -3.36
N ALA A 165 -4.79 -24.99 -3.48
CA ALA A 165 -6.22 -25.18 -3.35
C ALA A 165 -6.91 -24.98 -4.71
N PRO A 166 -7.98 -25.75 -5.03
CA PRO A 166 -8.73 -25.58 -6.27
C PRO A 166 -9.38 -24.19 -6.36
N ILE A 167 -9.59 -23.71 -7.57
CA ILE A 167 -10.36 -22.49 -7.82
C ILE A 167 -11.81 -22.72 -7.37
N GLY A 168 -12.33 -21.85 -6.53
CA GLY A 168 -13.66 -21.97 -5.94
C GLY A 168 -14.23 -20.63 -5.48
N ALA A 169 -15.26 -20.67 -4.64
CA ALA A 169 -16.02 -19.49 -4.22
C ALA A 169 -15.16 -18.35 -3.65
N PHE A 170 -14.18 -18.67 -2.81
CA PHE A 170 -13.28 -17.68 -2.24
C PHE A 170 -12.42 -16.95 -3.30
N PHE A 171 -11.99 -17.66 -4.34
CA PHE A 171 -11.26 -17.06 -5.44
C PHE A 171 -12.14 -16.06 -6.22
N TYR A 172 -13.33 -16.48 -6.65
CA TYR A 172 -14.22 -15.61 -7.44
C TYR A 172 -14.73 -14.43 -6.60
N ALA A 173 -15.12 -14.66 -5.35
CA ALA A 173 -15.56 -13.60 -4.46
C ALA A 173 -14.45 -12.58 -4.20
N GLY A 174 -13.24 -13.05 -3.87
CA GLY A 174 -12.10 -12.18 -3.63
C GLY A 174 -11.66 -11.41 -4.88
N ALA A 175 -11.69 -12.06 -6.07
CA ALA A 175 -11.40 -11.40 -7.34
C ALA A 175 -12.43 -10.30 -7.67
N ALA A 176 -13.71 -10.55 -7.43
CA ALA A 176 -14.77 -9.54 -7.62
C ALA A 176 -14.59 -8.36 -6.64
N ILE A 177 -14.28 -8.63 -5.38
CA ILE A 177 -13.99 -7.60 -4.36
C ILE A 177 -12.76 -6.79 -4.77
N TRP A 178 -11.69 -7.47 -5.23
CA TRP A 178 -10.49 -6.78 -5.69
C TRP A 178 -10.79 -5.86 -6.88
N LEU A 179 -11.52 -6.36 -7.88
CA LEU A 179 -11.88 -5.57 -9.06
C LEU A 179 -12.73 -4.35 -8.69
N LEU A 180 -13.70 -4.50 -7.79
CA LEU A 180 -14.49 -3.39 -7.27
C LEU A 180 -13.59 -2.33 -6.61
N GLY A 181 -12.69 -2.75 -5.72
CA GLY A 181 -11.75 -1.85 -5.06
C GLY A 181 -10.83 -1.12 -6.04
N PHE A 182 -10.26 -1.86 -6.99
CA PHE A 182 -9.37 -1.31 -8.02
C PHE A 182 -10.06 -0.28 -8.92
N VAL A 183 -11.31 -0.54 -9.33
CA VAL A 183 -12.11 0.40 -10.12
C VAL A 183 -12.42 1.65 -9.30
N PHE A 184 -12.86 1.50 -8.05
CA PHE A 184 -13.13 2.64 -7.17
C PHE A 184 -11.91 3.53 -6.99
N GLU A 185 -10.76 2.95 -6.68
CA GLU A 185 -9.51 3.68 -6.49
C GLU A 185 -9.10 4.42 -7.78
N SER A 186 -9.11 3.70 -8.91
CA SER A 186 -8.66 4.23 -10.20
C SER A 186 -9.56 5.36 -10.69
N VAL A 187 -10.88 5.20 -10.58
CA VAL A 187 -11.85 6.23 -10.98
C VAL A 187 -11.76 7.45 -10.06
N ALA A 188 -11.65 7.24 -8.74
CA ALA A 188 -11.51 8.33 -7.78
C ALA A 188 -10.25 9.18 -8.03
N ASP A 189 -9.10 8.53 -8.27
CA ASP A 189 -7.84 9.21 -8.58
C ASP A 189 -7.93 9.99 -9.91
N SER A 190 -8.57 9.40 -10.93
CA SER A 190 -8.80 10.05 -12.23
C SER A 190 -9.70 11.28 -12.09
N GLN A 191 -10.82 11.16 -11.37
CA GLN A 191 -11.74 12.27 -11.09
C GLN A 191 -11.04 13.42 -10.36
N LYS A 192 -10.23 13.11 -9.33
CA LYS A 192 -9.47 14.12 -8.58
C LYS A 192 -8.41 14.80 -9.44
N SER A 193 -7.77 14.05 -10.33
CA SER A 193 -6.77 14.58 -11.25
C SER A 193 -7.41 15.51 -12.29
N ALA A 194 -8.53 15.10 -12.91
CA ALA A 194 -9.28 15.91 -13.86
C ALA A 194 -9.79 17.21 -13.19
N PHE A 195 -10.37 17.10 -12.00
CA PHE A 195 -10.85 18.26 -11.22
C PHE A 195 -9.74 19.28 -10.95
N LYS A 196 -8.54 18.81 -10.59
CA LYS A 196 -7.39 19.69 -10.32
C LYS A 196 -6.78 20.34 -11.57
N LYS A 197 -6.88 19.67 -12.73
CA LYS A 197 -6.38 20.18 -14.01
C LYS A 197 -7.25 21.29 -14.59
N ASP A 198 -8.51 21.36 -14.22
CA ASP A 198 -9.43 22.39 -14.68
C ASP A 198 -9.21 23.70 -13.90
N PRO A 199 -8.77 24.79 -14.56
CA PRO A 199 -8.52 26.08 -13.94
C PRO A 199 -9.76 26.67 -13.24
N SER A 200 -10.97 26.36 -13.72
CA SER A 200 -12.22 26.82 -13.11
C SER A 200 -12.44 26.28 -11.69
N ASN A 201 -11.73 25.19 -11.32
CA ASN A 201 -11.76 24.59 -10.01
C ASN A 201 -10.65 25.08 -9.06
N ALA A 202 -9.85 26.06 -9.48
CA ALA A 202 -8.80 26.63 -8.64
C ALA A 202 -9.37 27.10 -7.28
N GLY A 203 -8.76 26.65 -6.19
CA GLY A 203 -9.20 26.96 -4.83
C GLY A 203 -10.42 26.18 -4.31
N LYS A 204 -11.10 25.41 -5.16
CA LYS A 204 -12.28 24.61 -4.77
C LYS A 204 -11.88 23.22 -4.23
N PHE A 205 -12.78 22.60 -3.50
CA PHE A 205 -12.71 21.19 -3.08
C PHE A 205 -13.56 20.34 -4.02
N ILE A 206 -13.11 19.09 -4.24
CA ILE A 206 -13.86 18.12 -5.06
C ILE A 206 -15.01 17.53 -4.25
N ASN A 207 -16.23 17.51 -4.84
CA ASN A 207 -17.45 16.96 -4.25
C ASN A 207 -18.36 16.30 -5.30
N VAL A 208 -17.80 15.96 -6.46
CA VAL A 208 -18.52 15.36 -7.60
C VAL A 208 -18.08 13.93 -7.85
N GLY A 209 -18.89 13.16 -8.58
CA GLY A 209 -18.60 11.74 -8.85
C GLY A 209 -18.51 10.92 -7.56
N LEU A 210 -17.53 10.03 -7.46
CA LEU A 210 -17.31 9.22 -6.26
C LEU A 210 -16.99 10.07 -5.01
N TRP A 211 -16.44 11.28 -5.19
CA TRP A 211 -16.17 12.23 -4.10
C TRP A 211 -17.45 12.84 -3.51
N GLY A 212 -18.57 12.72 -4.19
CA GLY A 212 -19.90 13.00 -3.63
C GLY A 212 -20.47 11.85 -2.79
N TRP A 213 -19.97 10.61 -2.98
CA TRP A 213 -20.43 9.44 -2.23
C TRP A 213 -19.67 9.23 -0.92
N CYS A 214 -18.38 9.50 -0.91
CA CYS A 214 -17.55 9.59 0.30
C CYS A 214 -16.37 10.53 0.05
N ARG A 215 -15.76 11.02 1.15
CA ARG A 215 -14.69 12.02 1.09
C ARG A 215 -13.32 11.44 0.69
N HIS A 216 -13.16 10.12 0.78
CA HIS A 216 -11.92 9.41 0.45
C HIS A 216 -12.20 8.12 -0.32
N PRO A 217 -12.82 8.22 -1.54
CA PRO A 217 -13.22 7.04 -2.31
C PRO A 217 -12.04 6.18 -2.79
N ASN A 218 -10.87 6.80 -3.06
CA ASN A 218 -9.66 6.07 -3.40
C ASN A 218 -9.16 5.21 -2.21
N TYR A 219 -9.28 5.69 -0.97
CA TYR A 219 -8.92 4.89 0.21
C TYR A 219 -9.87 3.73 0.45
N PHE A 220 -11.17 3.95 0.22
CA PHE A 220 -12.13 2.85 0.22
C PHE A 220 -11.75 1.79 -0.82
N GLY A 221 -11.38 2.21 -2.02
CA GLY A 221 -10.93 1.32 -3.09
C GLY A 221 -9.71 0.50 -2.67
N GLU A 222 -8.66 1.16 -2.16
CA GLU A 222 -7.42 0.51 -1.74
C GLU A 222 -7.64 -0.50 -0.60
N ILE A 223 -8.41 -0.16 0.42
CA ILE A 223 -8.76 -1.09 1.51
C ILE A 223 -9.54 -2.30 0.96
N THR A 224 -10.49 -2.04 0.07
CA THR A 224 -11.36 -3.08 -0.52
C THR A 224 -10.56 -4.06 -1.36
N LEU A 225 -9.63 -3.60 -2.20
CA LEU A 225 -8.84 -4.51 -3.04
C LEU A 225 -7.90 -5.41 -2.21
N TRP A 226 -7.26 -4.89 -1.15
CA TRP A 226 -6.42 -5.72 -0.28
C TRP A 226 -7.25 -6.70 0.55
N PHE A 227 -8.48 -6.33 0.92
CA PHE A 227 -9.42 -7.28 1.50
C PHE A 227 -9.81 -8.38 0.52
N GLY A 228 -9.99 -8.07 -0.77
CA GLY A 228 -10.21 -9.05 -1.84
C GLY A 228 -9.07 -10.07 -1.94
N ILE A 229 -7.80 -9.62 -1.89
CA ILE A 229 -6.64 -10.52 -1.86
C ILE A 229 -6.69 -11.45 -0.64
N LEU A 230 -7.02 -10.93 0.55
CA LEU A 230 -7.16 -11.77 1.75
C LEU A 230 -8.24 -12.85 1.56
N VAL A 231 -9.39 -12.51 0.97
CA VAL A 231 -10.45 -13.49 0.69
C VAL A 231 -9.94 -14.61 -0.23
N ILE A 232 -9.14 -14.28 -1.25
CA ILE A 232 -8.50 -15.29 -2.13
C ILE A 232 -7.53 -16.19 -1.33
N ALA A 233 -6.89 -15.65 -0.29
CA ALA A 233 -5.91 -16.37 0.52
C ALA A 233 -6.53 -17.46 1.41
N ILE A 234 -7.77 -17.28 1.87
CA ILE A 234 -8.42 -18.13 2.89
C ILE A 234 -8.18 -19.65 2.69
N PRO A 235 -8.36 -20.22 1.49
CA PRO A 235 -8.22 -21.67 1.32
C PRO A 235 -6.81 -22.23 1.44
N VAL A 236 -5.79 -21.38 1.44
CA VAL A 236 -4.37 -21.78 1.55
C VAL A 236 -3.74 -21.40 2.90
N LEU A 237 -4.49 -20.72 3.78
CA LEU A 237 -4.00 -20.30 5.08
C LEU A 237 -4.17 -21.40 6.13
N SER A 238 -3.13 -21.62 6.93
CA SER A 238 -3.13 -22.53 8.07
C SER A 238 -2.17 -22.05 9.16
N GLY A 239 -2.44 -22.41 10.42
CA GLY A 239 -1.55 -22.07 11.54
C GLY A 239 -1.18 -20.58 11.59
N LEU A 240 0.11 -20.28 11.65
CA LEU A 240 0.61 -18.90 11.76
C LEU A 240 0.49 -18.10 10.46
N SER A 241 0.25 -18.72 9.29
CA SER A 241 0.02 -17.98 8.07
C SER A 241 -1.24 -17.09 8.13
N TRP A 242 -2.17 -17.35 9.05
CA TRP A 242 -3.30 -16.46 9.33
C TRP A 242 -2.88 -15.05 9.80
N LEU A 243 -1.65 -14.84 10.22
CA LEU A 243 -1.13 -13.49 10.51
C LEU A 243 -1.24 -12.53 9.32
N VAL A 244 -1.35 -13.05 8.08
CA VAL A 244 -1.54 -12.21 6.88
C VAL A 244 -2.89 -11.47 6.85
N VAL A 245 -3.83 -11.78 7.75
CA VAL A 245 -5.04 -10.97 7.99
C VAL A 245 -4.68 -9.51 8.29
N ILE A 246 -3.47 -9.26 8.81
CA ILE A 246 -2.95 -7.91 9.00
C ILE A 246 -2.92 -7.08 7.70
N SER A 247 -2.86 -7.69 6.51
CA SER A 247 -2.77 -6.98 5.23
C SER A 247 -3.84 -5.91 5.05
N PRO A 248 -5.14 -6.22 4.93
CA PRO A 248 -6.17 -5.19 4.82
C PRO A 248 -6.37 -4.39 6.12
N VAL A 249 -6.12 -4.98 7.28
CA VAL A 249 -6.23 -4.29 8.58
C VAL A 249 -5.18 -3.19 8.68
N PHE A 250 -3.95 -3.46 8.27
CA PHE A 250 -2.88 -2.47 8.26
C PHE A 250 -3.17 -1.33 7.27
N VAL A 251 -3.64 -1.65 6.06
CA VAL A 251 -4.04 -0.63 5.07
C VAL A 251 -5.16 0.24 5.65
N PHE A 252 -6.18 -0.36 6.26
CA PHE A 252 -7.25 0.38 6.92
C PHE A 252 -6.71 1.32 8.01
N LEU A 253 -5.87 0.83 8.92
CA LEU A 253 -5.28 1.64 9.99
C LEU A 253 -4.36 2.73 9.45
N LEU A 254 -3.54 2.41 8.45
CA LEU A 254 -2.64 3.36 7.80
C LEU A 254 -3.42 4.54 7.21
N LEU A 255 -4.47 4.24 6.42
CA LEU A 255 -5.23 5.25 5.70
C LEU A 255 -6.22 6.01 6.58
N THR A 256 -6.72 5.39 7.68
CA THR A 256 -7.74 6.06 8.52
C THR A 256 -7.15 6.72 9.77
N ARG A 257 -6.04 6.20 10.34
CA ARG A 257 -5.53 6.62 11.64
C ARG A 257 -4.13 7.21 11.61
N ILE A 258 -3.23 6.68 10.75
CA ILE A 258 -1.79 7.01 10.81
C ILE A 258 -1.44 8.16 9.87
N SER A 259 -1.71 8.04 8.56
CA SER A 259 -1.20 8.98 7.55
C SER A 259 -2.21 9.45 6.50
N GLY A 260 -3.41 8.88 6.47
CA GLY A 260 -4.39 9.14 5.42
C GLY A 260 -5.41 10.23 5.78
N ILE A 261 -6.63 9.81 6.17
CA ILE A 261 -7.79 10.68 6.40
C ILE A 261 -7.48 11.81 7.37
N ASN A 262 -6.86 11.50 8.52
CA ASN A 262 -6.59 12.52 9.56
C ASN A 262 -5.75 13.67 9.03
N LEU A 263 -4.71 13.37 8.25
CA LEU A 263 -3.82 14.38 7.69
C LEU A 263 -4.53 15.18 6.59
N GLN A 264 -5.24 14.50 5.69
CA GLN A 264 -5.97 15.17 4.61
C GLN A 264 -7.15 16.02 5.14
N ASP A 265 -7.88 15.53 6.14
CA ASP A 265 -8.96 16.31 6.79
C ASP A 265 -8.40 17.55 7.51
N ALA A 266 -7.25 17.47 8.17
CA ALA A 266 -6.61 18.62 8.78
C ALA A 266 -6.20 19.67 7.73
N GLN A 267 -5.58 19.25 6.62
CA GLN A 267 -5.22 20.13 5.52
C GLN A 267 -6.45 20.76 4.85
N ALA A 268 -7.49 19.97 4.62
CA ALA A 268 -8.76 20.47 4.04
C ALA A 268 -9.46 21.45 4.96
N LYS A 269 -9.47 21.20 6.28
CA LYS A 269 -10.01 22.13 7.27
C LYS A 269 -9.21 23.43 7.31
N ALA A 270 -7.90 23.39 7.25
CA ALA A 270 -7.06 24.59 7.20
C ALA A 270 -7.31 25.43 5.94
N ARG A 271 -7.67 24.79 4.81
CA ARG A 271 -7.88 25.47 3.53
C ARG A 271 -9.32 25.93 3.30
N TRP A 272 -10.30 25.18 3.76
CA TRP A 272 -11.73 25.41 3.48
C TRP A 272 -12.62 25.39 4.74
N GLY A 273 -12.04 25.42 5.95
CA GLY A 273 -12.79 25.30 7.20
C GLY A 273 -13.89 26.34 7.39
N ASP A 274 -13.67 27.57 6.89
CA ASP A 274 -14.62 28.68 6.99
C ASP A 274 -15.64 28.73 5.82
N ASN A 275 -15.50 27.83 4.83
CA ASN A 275 -16.39 27.76 3.69
C ASN A 275 -17.67 26.96 4.05
N THR A 276 -18.82 27.60 4.03
CA THR A 276 -20.11 27.00 4.37
C THR A 276 -20.45 25.78 3.49
N ALA A 277 -20.15 25.86 2.18
CA ALA A 277 -20.36 24.74 1.25
C ALA A 277 -19.52 23.53 1.63
N TYR A 278 -18.24 23.74 2.03
CA TYR A 278 -17.37 22.67 2.51
C TYR A 278 -17.87 22.06 3.83
N GLN A 279 -18.33 22.89 4.76
CA GLN A 279 -18.90 22.41 6.03
C GLN A 279 -20.15 21.55 5.77
N THR A 280 -21.02 21.97 4.86
CA THR A 280 -22.22 21.23 4.46
C THR A 280 -21.84 19.90 3.80
N TYR A 281 -20.91 19.92 2.85
CA TYR A 281 -20.38 18.71 2.22
C TYR A 281 -19.82 17.73 3.26
N ARG A 282 -18.98 18.21 4.18
CA ARG A 282 -18.38 17.38 5.23
C ARG A 282 -19.41 16.75 6.19
N LYS A 283 -20.51 17.44 6.47
CA LYS A 283 -21.61 16.92 7.31
C LYS A 283 -22.44 15.85 6.58
N LYS A 284 -22.70 16.04 5.28
CA LYS A 284 -23.55 15.15 4.49
C LYS A 284 -22.82 13.93 3.91
N THR A 285 -21.51 14.05 3.65
CA THR A 285 -20.73 13.04 2.95
C THR A 285 -19.85 12.26 3.94
N PRO A 286 -20.03 10.94 4.07
CA PRO A 286 -19.25 10.10 4.98
C PRO A 286 -17.77 10.14 4.63
N ALA A 287 -16.90 9.83 5.61
CA ALA A 287 -15.46 9.90 5.41
C ALA A 287 -14.93 8.80 4.45
N LEU A 288 -15.35 7.56 4.64
CA LEU A 288 -14.77 6.40 3.98
C LEU A 288 -15.80 5.54 3.22
N PHE A 289 -16.84 5.06 3.90
CA PHE A 289 -17.79 4.14 3.28
C PHE A 289 -18.73 4.88 2.33
N PRO A 290 -18.76 4.50 1.02
CA PRO A 290 -19.57 5.21 0.03
C PRO A 290 -21.08 5.13 0.35
N LYS A 291 -21.74 6.28 0.32
CA LYS A 291 -23.18 6.42 0.38
C LYS A 291 -23.62 7.30 -0.79
N PRO A 292 -24.45 6.81 -1.71
CA PRO A 292 -24.98 7.64 -2.78
C PRO A 292 -25.60 8.93 -2.21
N PRO A 293 -25.42 10.10 -2.85
CA PRO A 293 -26.05 11.32 -2.43
C PRO A 293 -27.58 11.12 -2.39
N ALA A 294 -28.22 11.60 -1.35
CA ALA A 294 -29.67 11.76 -1.40
C ALA A 294 -29.98 12.80 -2.48
N GLY A 295 -30.79 12.42 -3.46
CA GLY A 295 -31.20 13.26 -4.55
C GLY A 295 -31.86 14.57 -4.09
#